data_b62e01624afaacdef7eaf72e0f7fe318
#
_entry.id   b62e01624afaacdef7eaf72e0f7fe318
#
_cell.length_a   1.000
_cell.length_b   1.000
_cell.length_c   1.000
_cell.angle_alpha   90.00
_cell.angle_beta   90.00
_cell.angle_gamma   90.00
#
_symmetry.space_group_name_H-M   'P 1'
#
loop_
_entity.id
_entity.type
_entity.pdbx_description
1 polymer ?
#
loop_
_entity_poly.entity_id
_entity_poly.type
_entity_poly.pdbx_seq_one_letter_code
_entity_poly.pdbx_strand_id
1 'polypeptide(L)'
;MVRRKKEPSLNVSIEDVARLAGVSITTVSRVINKLPSVKDRNKNKVLDAVKELHYQPSVLAQRLATGHSNVISLVVPRYEGMFYSFYLLELIRGIGTLCEALKLDLLLHLTDSRSALNVRGTGGIIFSDLIGNRHQLEDALQQKVPAIVIN
;
A
#
# COMPACT_ATOMS: atom_id res chain seq x y z
N MET A 1 -7.19 -36.82 -13.59
CA MET A 1 -6.97 -35.37 -13.41
C MET A 1 -7.76 -34.91 -12.18
N VAL A 2 -7.14 -34.87 -11.00
CA VAL A 2 -7.82 -34.61 -9.72
C VAL A 2 -7.94 -33.10 -9.54
N ARG A 3 -9.18 -32.57 -9.55
CA ARG A 3 -9.46 -31.19 -9.15
C ARG A 3 -9.11 -31.01 -7.68
N ARG A 4 -7.99 -30.34 -7.38
CA ARG A 4 -7.70 -29.88 -6.02
C ARG A 4 -8.85 -28.98 -5.56
N LYS A 5 -9.63 -29.44 -4.58
CA LYS A 5 -10.52 -28.60 -3.78
C LYS A 5 -9.65 -27.54 -3.12
N LYS A 6 -9.90 -26.25 -3.45
CA LYS A 6 -9.32 -25.12 -2.78
C LYS A 6 -9.79 -25.14 -1.32
N GLU A 7 -8.87 -25.30 -0.37
CA GLU A 7 -9.20 -25.18 1.04
C GLU A 7 -9.82 -23.80 1.31
N PRO A 8 -10.80 -23.68 2.22
CA PRO A 8 -11.40 -22.39 2.53
C PRO A 8 -10.32 -21.49 3.13
N SER A 9 -9.92 -20.48 2.39
CA SER A 9 -9.09 -19.40 2.93
C SER A 9 -9.87 -18.73 4.06
N LEU A 10 -9.25 -18.53 5.21
CA LEU A 10 -9.82 -17.84 6.38
C LEU A 10 -10.20 -16.36 6.11
N ASN A 11 -9.92 -15.86 4.91
CA ASN A 11 -10.24 -14.51 4.49
C ASN A 11 -11.25 -14.54 3.34
N VAL A 12 -12.38 -13.85 3.55
CA VAL A 12 -13.41 -13.60 2.52
C VAL A 12 -12.76 -12.91 1.33
N SER A 13 -13.05 -13.39 0.13
CA SER A 13 -12.52 -12.89 -1.13
C SER A 13 -13.49 -11.94 -1.83
N ILE A 14 -13.01 -11.18 -2.83
CA ILE A 14 -13.87 -10.34 -3.67
C ILE A 14 -14.85 -11.19 -4.50
N GLU A 15 -14.48 -12.41 -4.83
CA GLU A 15 -15.33 -13.40 -5.52
C GLU A 15 -16.52 -13.82 -4.67
N ASP A 16 -16.34 -13.95 -3.35
CA ASP A 16 -17.43 -14.29 -2.41
C ASP A 16 -18.44 -13.16 -2.31
N VAL A 17 -17.95 -11.90 -2.26
CA VAL A 17 -18.82 -10.71 -2.31
C VAL A 17 -19.59 -10.64 -3.63
N ALA A 18 -18.94 -10.89 -4.76
CA ALA A 18 -19.57 -10.88 -6.08
C ALA A 18 -20.68 -11.95 -6.18
N ARG A 19 -20.42 -13.13 -5.63
CA ARG A 19 -21.37 -14.25 -5.59
C ARG A 19 -22.58 -13.91 -4.74
N LEU A 20 -22.38 -13.38 -3.55
CA LEU A 20 -23.46 -13.01 -2.63
C LEU A 20 -24.30 -11.85 -3.19
N ALA A 21 -23.66 -10.82 -3.74
CA ALA A 21 -24.33 -9.66 -4.33
C ALA A 21 -25.02 -9.96 -5.68
N GLY A 22 -24.72 -11.10 -6.31
CA GLY A 22 -25.24 -11.46 -7.63
C GLY A 22 -24.77 -10.51 -8.75
N VAL A 23 -23.51 -10.05 -8.68
CA VAL A 23 -22.88 -9.16 -9.66
C VAL A 23 -21.52 -9.66 -10.08
N SER A 24 -20.93 -9.06 -11.11
CA SER A 24 -19.55 -9.40 -11.54
C SER A 24 -18.51 -8.86 -10.54
N ILE A 25 -17.34 -9.51 -10.46
CA ILE A 25 -16.17 -9.05 -9.69
C ILE A 25 -15.80 -7.61 -10.07
N THR A 26 -15.87 -7.27 -11.36
CA THR A 26 -15.63 -5.91 -11.87
C THR A 26 -16.60 -4.90 -11.26
N THR A 27 -17.89 -5.27 -11.08
CA THR A 27 -18.89 -4.40 -10.44
C THR A 27 -18.56 -4.20 -8.97
N VAL A 28 -18.18 -5.25 -8.25
CA VAL A 28 -17.74 -5.15 -6.84
C VAL A 28 -16.52 -4.24 -6.73
N SER A 29 -15.50 -4.46 -7.55
CA SER A 29 -14.29 -3.61 -7.57
C SER A 29 -14.62 -2.13 -7.80
N ARG A 30 -15.50 -1.81 -8.74
CA ARG A 30 -15.94 -0.43 -9.03
C ARG A 30 -16.67 0.20 -7.84
N VAL A 31 -17.53 -0.54 -7.15
CA VAL A 31 -18.25 -0.05 -5.96
C VAL A 31 -17.28 0.22 -4.81
N ILE A 32 -16.36 -0.70 -4.54
CA ILE A 32 -15.37 -0.58 -3.48
C ILE A 32 -14.44 0.63 -3.73
N ASN A 33 -14.05 0.84 -4.99
CA ASN A 33 -13.20 1.97 -5.40
C ASN A 33 -13.98 3.27 -5.67
N LYS A 34 -15.29 3.31 -5.31
CA LYS A 34 -16.16 4.50 -5.43
C LYS A 34 -16.24 5.09 -6.84
N LEU A 35 -16.10 4.27 -7.87
CA LEU A 35 -16.19 4.72 -9.25
C LEU A 35 -17.66 5.01 -9.63
N PRO A 36 -17.95 6.14 -10.33
CA PRO A 36 -19.32 6.62 -10.55
C PRO A 36 -20.15 5.80 -11.53
N SER A 37 -19.58 4.78 -12.15
CA SER A 37 -20.21 4.04 -13.27
C SER A 37 -21.12 2.89 -12.87
N VAL A 38 -21.49 2.75 -11.59
CA VAL A 38 -22.32 1.64 -11.10
C VAL A 38 -23.71 2.13 -10.70
N LYS A 39 -24.75 1.46 -11.20
CA LYS A 39 -26.15 1.76 -10.85
C LYS A 39 -26.39 1.57 -9.34
N ASP A 40 -27.17 2.44 -8.71
CA ASP A 40 -27.42 2.43 -7.26
C ASP A 40 -27.95 1.09 -6.75
N ARG A 41 -28.80 0.42 -7.51
CA ARG A 41 -29.29 -0.93 -7.16
C ARG A 41 -28.17 -1.94 -6.96
N ASN A 42 -27.15 -1.94 -7.83
CA ASN A 42 -26.01 -2.86 -7.71
C ASN A 42 -25.03 -2.41 -6.63
N LYS A 43 -24.89 -1.09 -6.44
CA LYS A 43 -24.09 -0.52 -5.35
C LYS A 43 -24.61 -0.98 -3.99
N ASN A 44 -25.92 -0.88 -3.74
CA ASN A 44 -26.51 -1.30 -2.48
C ASN A 44 -26.32 -2.80 -2.23
N LYS A 45 -26.59 -3.66 -3.23
CA LYS A 45 -26.34 -5.11 -3.11
C LYS A 45 -24.90 -5.45 -2.73
N VAL A 46 -23.92 -4.75 -3.33
CA VAL A 46 -22.50 -4.97 -3.01
C VAL A 46 -22.18 -4.51 -1.59
N LEU A 47 -22.68 -3.34 -1.17
CA LEU A 47 -22.45 -2.83 0.18
C LEU A 47 -23.07 -3.72 1.26
N ASP A 48 -24.24 -4.28 1.00
CA ASP A 48 -24.90 -5.24 1.90
C ASP A 48 -24.09 -6.53 2.00
N ALA A 49 -23.64 -7.09 0.87
CA ALA A 49 -22.79 -8.28 0.85
C ALA A 49 -21.42 -8.06 1.55
N VAL A 50 -20.81 -6.87 1.38
CA VAL A 50 -19.58 -6.50 2.09
C VAL A 50 -19.77 -6.50 3.60
N LYS A 51 -20.91 -5.94 4.09
CA LYS A 51 -21.26 -5.92 5.52
C LYS A 51 -21.51 -7.33 6.05
N GLU A 52 -22.33 -8.12 5.36
CA GLU A 52 -22.71 -9.47 5.76
C GLU A 52 -21.50 -10.41 5.87
N LEU A 53 -20.60 -10.34 4.90
CA LEU A 53 -19.38 -11.15 4.86
C LEU A 53 -18.23 -10.57 5.69
N HIS A 54 -18.39 -9.41 6.30
CA HIS A 54 -17.28 -8.66 6.94
C HIS A 54 -16.06 -8.53 6.04
N TYR A 55 -16.30 -8.37 4.73
CA TYR A 55 -15.24 -8.28 3.74
C TYR A 55 -14.42 -7.02 3.93
N GLN A 56 -13.12 -7.20 4.09
CA GLN A 56 -12.16 -6.10 4.09
C GLN A 56 -11.39 -6.09 2.76
N PRO A 57 -11.54 -5.02 1.96
CA PRO A 57 -10.80 -4.90 0.71
C PRO A 57 -9.29 -4.95 0.95
N SER A 58 -8.60 -5.79 0.18
CA SER A 58 -7.14 -5.79 0.20
C SER A 58 -6.61 -4.44 -0.26
N VAL A 59 -5.85 -3.78 0.61
CA VAL A 59 -5.17 -2.49 0.29
C VAL A 59 -4.29 -2.65 -0.95
N LEU A 60 -3.62 -3.80 -1.09
CA LEU A 60 -2.82 -4.11 -2.27
C LEU A 60 -3.66 -4.20 -3.55
N ALA A 61 -4.84 -4.84 -3.49
CA ALA A 61 -5.73 -4.94 -4.64
C ALA A 61 -6.32 -3.58 -5.04
N GLN A 62 -6.67 -2.73 -4.06
CA GLN A 62 -7.12 -1.37 -4.32
C GLN A 62 -6.03 -0.51 -4.98
N ARG A 63 -4.79 -0.61 -4.52
CA ARG A 63 -3.62 0.09 -5.09
C ARG A 63 -3.40 -0.31 -6.56
N LEU A 64 -3.46 -1.61 -6.85
CA LEU A 64 -3.35 -2.11 -8.23
C LEU A 64 -4.48 -1.60 -9.14
N ALA A 65 -5.70 -1.47 -8.60
CA ALA A 65 -6.86 -1.02 -9.38
C ALA A 65 -6.89 0.48 -9.64
N THR A 66 -6.37 1.31 -8.71
CA THR A 66 -6.41 2.77 -8.81
C THR A 66 -5.13 3.38 -9.35
N GLY A 67 -4.04 2.62 -9.41
CA GLY A 67 -2.71 3.12 -9.79
C GLY A 67 -2.09 4.09 -8.76
N HIS A 68 -2.80 4.39 -7.66
CA HIS A 68 -2.32 5.27 -6.60
C HIS A 68 -1.93 4.46 -5.36
N SER A 69 -0.75 4.73 -4.83
CA SER A 69 -0.31 4.19 -3.56
C SER A 69 -0.49 5.23 -2.45
N ASN A 70 -1.06 4.82 -1.34
CA ASN A 70 -1.08 5.61 -0.11
C ASN A 70 0.10 5.30 0.82
N VAL A 71 1.13 4.62 0.31
CA VAL A 71 2.36 4.33 1.06
C VAL A 71 3.42 5.35 0.74
N ILE A 72 4.01 5.92 1.77
CA ILE A 72 5.26 6.67 1.70
C ILE A 72 6.36 5.80 2.30
N SER A 73 7.45 5.64 1.57
CA SER A 73 8.63 4.90 2.02
C SER A 73 9.63 5.87 2.63
N LEU A 74 10.05 5.63 3.87
CA LEU A 74 11.20 6.28 4.49
C LEU A 74 12.39 5.33 4.40
N VAL A 75 13.45 5.77 3.73
CA VAL A 75 14.67 4.99 3.51
C VAL A 75 15.79 5.55 4.38
N VAL A 76 16.31 4.72 5.26
CA VAL A 76 17.32 5.08 6.26
C VAL A 76 18.51 4.15 6.12
N PRO A 77 19.74 4.67 5.98
CA PRO A 77 20.94 3.83 6.00
C PRO A 77 21.12 3.21 7.38
N ARG A 78 21.44 1.94 7.41
CA ARG A 78 21.70 1.21 8.65
C ARG A 78 23.04 1.61 9.25
N TYR A 79 23.02 2.01 10.52
CA TYR A 79 24.21 2.25 11.32
C TYR A 79 23.96 1.81 12.77
N GLU A 80 25.04 1.54 13.49
CA GLU A 80 24.97 1.14 14.88
C GLU A 80 24.35 2.26 15.74
N GLY A 81 23.43 1.90 16.62
CA GLY A 81 22.77 2.88 17.50
C GLY A 81 21.70 3.73 16.82
N MET A 82 21.30 3.46 15.58
CA MET A 82 20.35 4.27 14.82
C MET A 82 19.02 4.50 15.57
N PHE A 83 18.55 3.53 16.33
CA PHE A 83 17.29 3.64 17.09
C PHE A 83 17.42 4.48 18.38
N TYR A 84 18.62 4.89 18.72
CA TYR A 84 18.89 5.87 19.78
C TYR A 84 19.18 7.26 19.22
N SER A 85 19.14 7.41 17.89
CA SER A 85 19.36 8.70 17.23
C SER A 85 18.16 9.62 17.42
N PHE A 86 18.38 10.76 18.07
CA PHE A 86 17.37 11.80 18.20
C PHE A 86 16.85 12.24 16.80
N TYR A 87 17.75 12.40 15.83
CA TYR A 87 17.38 12.77 14.46
C TYR A 87 16.39 11.79 13.83
N LEU A 88 16.67 10.48 13.89
CA LEU A 88 15.78 9.47 13.31
C LEU A 88 14.42 9.44 13.99
N LEU A 89 14.39 9.57 15.32
CA LEU A 89 13.14 9.58 16.08
C LEU A 89 12.27 10.79 15.72
N GLU A 90 12.87 12.00 15.62
CA GLU A 90 12.17 13.20 15.22
C GLU A 90 11.66 13.12 13.78
N LEU A 91 12.46 12.54 12.87
CA LEU A 91 12.08 12.33 11.49
C LEU A 91 10.86 11.40 11.39
N ILE A 92 10.90 10.25 12.07
CA ILE A 92 9.78 9.30 12.10
C ILE A 92 8.54 9.95 12.73
N ARG A 93 8.71 10.71 13.81
CA ARG A 93 7.60 11.41 14.48
C ARG A 93 6.94 12.42 13.55
N GLY A 94 7.73 13.27 12.89
CA GLY A 94 7.20 14.29 11.99
C GLY A 94 6.49 13.70 10.78
N ILE A 95 7.12 12.73 10.10
CA ILE A 95 6.54 12.05 8.94
C ILE A 95 5.30 11.25 9.36
N GLY A 96 5.36 10.53 10.48
CA GLY A 96 4.24 9.74 10.99
C GLY A 96 3.00 10.60 11.28
N THR A 97 3.18 11.77 11.90
CA THR A 97 2.09 12.73 12.16
C THR A 97 1.41 13.17 10.84
N LEU A 98 2.20 13.47 9.82
CA LEU A 98 1.66 13.85 8.51
C LEU A 98 0.97 12.67 7.80
N CYS A 99 1.56 11.49 7.88
CA CYS A 99 0.96 10.28 7.31
C CYS A 99 -0.40 9.98 7.93
N GLU A 100 -0.54 10.11 9.26
CA GLU A 100 -1.81 9.94 9.95
C GLU A 100 -2.86 10.95 9.46
N ALA A 101 -2.51 12.23 9.41
CA ALA A 101 -3.39 13.30 8.96
C ALA A 101 -3.87 13.11 7.50
N LEU A 102 -2.98 12.61 6.62
CA LEU A 102 -3.24 12.38 5.21
C LEU A 102 -3.75 10.96 4.88
N LYS A 103 -3.93 10.10 5.90
CA LYS A 103 -4.30 8.68 5.75
C LYS A 103 -3.35 7.89 4.85
N LEU A 104 -2.05 8.17 5.02
CA LEU A 104 -0.97 7.47 4.35
C LEU A 104 -0.36 6.44 5.30
N ASP A 105 0.16 5.35 4.73
CA ASP A 105 0.95 4.36 5.47
C ASP A 105 2.43 4.73 5.37
N LEU A 106 3.17 4.64 6.46
CA LEU A 106 4.61 4.83 6.48
C LEU A 106 5.32 3.46 6.45
N LEU A 107 6.14 3.24 5.42
CA LEU A 107 6.97 2.05 5.28
C LEU A 107 8.44 2.43 5.53
N LEU A 108 9.03 1.86 6.58
CA LEU A 108 10.43 2.08 6.92
C LEU A 108 11.33 1.02 6.26
N HIS A 109 12.27 1.46 5.45
CA HIS A 109 13.33 0.64 4.87
C HIS A 109 14.66 0.94 5.55
N LEU A 110 15.25 -0.08 6.15
CA LEU A 110 16.60 -0.03 6.68
C LEU A 110 17.55 -0.66 5.68
N THR A 111 18.38 0.16 5.05
CA THR A 111 19.21 -0.25 3.94
C THR A 111 20.70 -0.29 4.34
N ASP A 112 21.44 -1.13 3.70
CA ASP A 112 22.89 -0.98 3.59
C ASP A 112 23.25 -0.32 2.23
N SER A 113 24.50 0.10 2.06
CA SER A 113 24.92 0.84 0.86
C SER A 113 24.80 0.05 -0.45
N ARG A 114 24.52 -1.25 -0.41
CA ARG A 114 24.47 -2.16 -1.56
C ARG A 114 23.11 -2.80 -1.79
N SER A 115 22.20 -2.70 -0.84
CA SER A 115 20.87 -3.33 -0.98
C SER A 115 20.02 -2.62 -2.03
N ALA A 116 19.43 -3.39 -2.94
CA ALA A 116 18.45 -2.87 -3.88
C ALA A 116 17.18 -2.47 -3.14
N LEU A 117 16.59 -1.32 -3.51
CA LEU A 117 15.35 -0.85 -2.94
C LEU A 117 14.15 -1.35 -3.77
N ASN A 118 13.26 -2.08 -3.12
CA ASN A 118 11.98 -2.42 -3.75
C ASN A 118 11.00 -1.25 -3.60
N VAL A 119 10.82 -0.49 -4.66
CA VAL A 119 9.92 0.68 -4.70
C VAL A 119 8.51 0.35 -5.20
N ARG A 120 8.21 -0.92 -5.48
CA ARG A 120 6.89 -1.32 -5.97
C ARG A 120 5.82 -1.05 -4.92
N GLY A 121 4.79 -0.34 -5.33
CA GLY A 121 3.64 -0.05 -4.46
C GLY A 121 3.86 1.11 -3.48
N THR A 122 4.94 1.89 -3.61
CA THR A 122 5.08 3.17 -2.91
C THR A 122 4.58 4.33 -3.77
N GLY A 123 3.97 5.33 -3.15
CA GLY A 123 3.52 6.57 -3.81
C GLY A 123 4.62 7.63 -3.84
N GLY A 124 5.62 7.50 -2.96
CA GLY A 124 6.76 8.39 -2.89
C GLY A 124 7.79 7.90 -1.88
N ILE A 125 9.00 8.41 -1.98
CA ILE A 125 10.14 8.00 -1.15
C ILE A 125 10.75 9.22 -0.49
N ILE A 126 11.05 9.08 0.79
CA ILE A 126 11.81 10.02 1.58
C ILE A 126 13.13 9.35 1.94
N PHE A 127 14.25 9.92 1.54
CA PHE A 127 15.57 9.49 1.94
C PHE A 127 16.06 10.36 3.10
N SER A 128 16.45 9.73 4.21
CA SER A 128 16.93 10.43 5.40
C SER A 128 18.37 10.90 5.31
N ASP A 129 19.12 10.44 4.29
CA ASP A 129 20.53 10.73 4.09
C ASP A 129 20.89 10.53 2.63
N LEU A 130 21.59 11.50 2.02
CA LEU A 130 21.98 11.44 0.63
C LEU A 130 23.16 10.48 0.42
N ILE A 131 24.14 10.54 1.29
CA ILE A 131 25.42 9.81 1.11
C ILE A 131 25.18 8.32 1.32
N GLY A 132 24.55 7.97 2.44
CA GLY A 132 24.27 6.58 2.80
C GLY A 132 23.26 5.88 1.90
N ASN A 133 22.42 6.64 1.20
CA ASN A 133 21.36 6.11 0.32
C ASN A 133 21.55 6.45 -1.18
N ARG A 134 22.74 6.86 -1.58
CA ARG A 134 22.97 7.33 -2.96
C ARG A 134 22.54 6.31 -4.02
N HIS A 135 22.89 5.05 -3.85
CA HIS A 135 22.56 3.99 -4.80
C HIS A 135 21.04 3.78 -4.89
N GLN A 136 20.36 3.73 -3.75
CA GLN A 136 18.91 3.56 -3.69
C GLN A 136 18.15 4.76 -4.26
N LEU A 137 18.69 5.98 -4.12
CA LEU A 137 18.14 7.17 -4.76
C LEU A 137 18.28 7.10 -6.29
N GLU A 138 19.44 6.69 -6.81
CA GLU A 138 19.66 6.49 -8.25
C GLU A 138 18.66 5.46 -8.82
N ASP A 139 18.46 4.34 -8.13
CA ASP A 139 17.46 3.32 -8.49
C ASP A 139 16.03 3.87 -8.52
N ALA A 140 15.65 4.67 -7.52
CA ALA A 140 14.32 5.26 -7.43
C ALA A 140 14.05 6.24 -8.57
N LEU A 141 15.05 7.07 -8.92
CA LEU A 141 14.97 8.03 -10.02
C LEU A 141 14.83 7.33 -11.37
N GLN A 142 15.57 6.23 -11.60
CA GLN A 142 15.45 5.42 -12.82
C GLN A 142 14.03 4.83 -12.96
N GLN A 143 13.41 4.45 -11.85
CA GLN A 143 12.05 3.91 -11.81
C GLN A 143 10.97 5.00 -11.82
N LYS A 144 11.35 6.29 -11.90
CA LYS A 144 10.46 7.46 -11.94
C LYS A 144 9.51 7.55 -10.74
N VAL A 145 9.94 7.07 -9.58
CA VAL A 145 9.19 7.23 -8.32
C VAL A 145 9.49 8.62 -7.74
N PRO A 146 8.49 9.41 -7.34
CA PRO A 146 8.73 10.67 -6.66
C PRO A 146 9.60 10.47 -5.42
N ALA A 147 10.69 11.22 -5.31
CA ALA A 147 11.63 11.09 -4.22
C ALA A 147 12.09 12.45 -3.71
N ILE A 148 12.28 12.55 -2.39
CA ILE A 148 12.90 13.70 -1.73
C ILE A 148 14.01 13.21 -0.81
N VAL A 149 14.98 14.07 -0.55
CA VAL A 149 16.06 13.82 0.40
C VAL A 149 15.97 14.87 1.51
N ILE A 150 16.06 14.40 2.74
CA ILE A 150 16.18 15.25 3.93
C ILE A 150 17.61 15.10 4.40
N ASN A 151 18.36 16.18 4.45
CA ASN A 151 19.79 16.16 4.82
C ASN A 151 20.05 17.10 5.98
#